data_ced071a27b1090a1863fb19fa526de13
#
_entry.id   ced071a27b1090a1863fb19fa526de13
#
_cell.length_a   1.000
_cell.length_b   1.000
_cell.length_c   1.000
_cell.angle_alpha   90.00
_cell.angle_beta   90.00
_cell.angle_gamma   90.00
#
_symmetry.space_group_name_H-M   'P 1'
#
loop_
_entity.id
_entity.type
_entity.pdbx_description
1 polymer ?
#
loop_
_entity_poly.entity_id
_entity_poly.type
_entity_poly.pdbx_seq_one_letter_code
_entity_poly.pdbx_strand_id
1 'polypeptide(L)'
;EVNEQLVRAVTQAVVAQLMASGAQPQDVSSTPAPEGAGSFAGKTRMRPKHSYENAVRAQKGTDPKEIVIGVGAAFQTEITKTMSGIPLEEVLRNIKAGIEEEGMTSRVVKVLDTSDVGFMGLEAAKLSGSGIGIGLQSKGTTVIHQKDLYPLSNLELFPQAPLMDLDTYRKIGRNAAK
;
A
#
# COMPACT_ATOMS: atom_id res chain seq x y z
N GLU A 1 9.54 30.33 18.70
CA GLU A 1 8.99 31.22 17.65
C GLU A 1 9.94 31.17 16.46
N VAL A 2 9.41 30.70 15.32
CA VAL A 2 10.18 30.74 14.07
C VAL A 2 10.28 32.21 13.65
N ASN A 3 11.49 32.71 13.55
CA ASN A 3 11.72 34.10 13.18
C ASN A 3 11.30 34.34 11.72
N GLU A 4 10.15 34.98 11.51
CA GLU A 4 9.61 35.29 10.17
C GLU A 4 10.61 36.03 9.29
N GLN A 5 11.48 36.85 9.87
CA GLN A 5 12.52 37.56 9.13
C GLN A 5 13.55 36.60 8.54
N LEU A 6 13.90 35.54 9.27
CA LEU A 6 14.82 34.52 8.79
C LEU A 6 14.18 33.71 7.64
N VAL A 7 12.91 33.35 7.77
CA VAL A 7 12.17 32.63 6.71
C VAL A 7 12.09 33.47 5.45
N ARG A 8 11.76 34.76 5.54
CA ARG A 8 11.73 35.69 4.40
C ARG A 8 13.10 35.83 3.75
N ALA A 9 14.15 35.99 4.54
CA ALA A 9 15.52 36.13 4.01
C ALA A 9 15.98 34.88 3.26
N VAL A 10 15.72 33.68 3.82
CA VAL A 10 16.06 32.42 3.15
C VAL A 10 15.25 32.23 1.88
N THR A 11 13.95 32.53 1.90
CA THR A 11 13.10 32.42 0.70
C THR A 11 13.57 33.37 -0.41
N GLN A 12 13.90 34.61 -0.07
CA GLN A 12 14.42 35.58 -1.06
C GLN A 12 15.77 35.14 -1.63
N ALA A 13 16.67 34.61 -0.79
CA ALA A 13 17.96 34.11 -1.26
C ALA A 13 17.82 32.93 -2.23
N VAL A 14 16.93 31.99 -1.93
CA VAL A 14 16.67 30.82 -2.80
C VAL A 14 16.04 31.25 -4.12
N VAL A 15 15.07 32.17 -4.11
CA VAL A 15 14.44 32.70 -5.32
C VAL A 15 15.45 33.45 -6.18
N ALA A 16 16.29 34.28 -5.58
CA ALA A 16 17.35 35.01 -6.29
C ALA A 16 18.37 34.04 -6.92
N GLN A 17 18.72 32.98 -6.25
CA GLN A 17 19.65 31.97 -6.75
C GLN A 17 19.05 31.14 -7.90
N LEU A 18 17.75 30.83 -7.85
CA LEU A 18 17.03 30.17 -8.93
C LEU A 18 16.93 31.06 -10.17
N MET A 19 16.66 32.35 -9.98
CA MET A 19 16.62 33.31 -11.11
C MET A 19 18.02 33.58 -11.72
N ALA A 20 19.06 33.59 -10.90
CA ALA A 20 20.44 33.75 -11.36
C ALA A 20 20.98 32.54 -12.13
N SER A 21 20.45 31.33 -11.84
CA SER A 21 20.82 30.08 -12.53
C SER A 21 20.15 29.92 -13.92
N GLY A 22 19.35 30.86 -14.38
CA GLY A 22 18.72 30.83 -15.70
C GLY A 22 17.66 29.77 -15.91
N ALA A 23 17.14 29.18 -14.81
CA ALA A 23 16.03 28.26 -14.86
C ALA A 23 14.72 29.02 -15.15
N GLN A 24 14.43 29.22 -16.44
CA GLN A 24 13.07 29.59 -16.83
C GLN A 24 12.12 28.44 -16.49
N PRO A 25 10.90 28.75 -16.03
CA PRO A 25 9.87 27.74 -15.94
C PRO A 25 9.62 27.19 -17.33
N GLN A 26 10.07 25.99 -17.61
CA GLN A 26 9.73 25.30 -18.85
C GLN A 26 8.26 24.92 -18.78
N ASP A 27 7.51 25.46 -19.72
CA ASP A 27 6.14 25.04 -19.98
C ASP A 27 6.18 23.58 -20.43
N VAL A 28 5.75 22.65 -19.57
CA VAL A 28 5.77 21.20 -19.81
C VAL A 28 4.72 20.74 -20.82
N SER A 29 4.13 21.67 -21.61
CA SER A 29 3.08 21.34 -22.58
C SER A 29 3.57 21.01 -24.01
N SER A 30 4.89 21.06 -24.28
CA SER A 30 5.39 20.84 -25.65
C SER A 30 6.79 20.20 -25.69
N THR A 31 6.98 19.05 -25.06
CA THR A 31 8.15 18.21 -25.38
C THR A 31 7.73 17.23 -26.49
N PRO A 32 8.29 17.31 -27.71
CA PRO A 32 8.07 16.26 -28.71
C PRO A 32 8.66 14.97 -28.16
N ALA A 33 7.89 13.89 -28.22
CA ALA A 33 8.34 12.56 -27.84
C ALA A 33 9.60 12.21 -28.64
N PRO A 34 10.64 11.58 -28.03
CA PRO A 34 11.80 11.13 -28.77
C PRO A 34 11.36 10.10 -29.82
N GLU A 35 11.61 10.40 -31.09
CA GLU A 35 11.48 9.45 -32.19
C GLU A 35 12.46 8.32 -31.95
N GLY A 36 11.96 7.16 -31.54
CA GLY A 36 12.76 5.97 -31.26
C GLY A 36 12.19 5.04 -30.21
N ALA A 37 11.07 5.37 -29.58
CA ALA A 37 10.34 4.42 -28.74
C ALA A 37 9.72 3.37 -29.61
N GLY A 38 10.40 2.22 -29.75
CA GLY A 38 9.88 1.05 -30.42
C GLY A 38 8.47 0.74 -29.90
N SER A 39 7.57 0.52 -30.82
CA SER A 39 6.18 0.13 -30.63
C SER A 39 6.08 -0.97 -29.57
N PHE A 40 5.68 -0.63 -28.34
CA PHE A 40 5.16 -1.58 -27.37
C PHE A 40 3.69 -1.91 -27.70
N ALA A 41 3.39 -2.05 -29.00
CA ALA A 41 2.14 -2.61 -29.44
C ALA A 41 2.18 -4.13 -29.17
N GLY A 42 1.42 -4.59 -28.19
CA GLY A 42 1.11 -6.02 -28.09
C GLY A 42 1.28 -6.71 -26.73
N LYS A 43 1.46 -6.00 -25.62
CA LYS A 43 1.14 -6.64 -24.33
C LYS A 43 -0.35 -6.45 -24.09
N THR A 44 -1.14 -7.45 -24.49
CA THR A 44 -2.51 -7.63 -24.02
C THR A 44 -2.48 -7.44 -22.49
N ARG A 45 -3.01 -6.32 -22.00
CA ARG A 45 -3.13 -6.06 -20.57
C ARG A 45 -4.01 -7.19 -20.04
N MET A 46 -3.38 -8.23 -19.45
CA MET A 46 -4.13 -9.27 -18.77
C MET A 46 -5.06 -8.56 -17.81
N ARG A 47 -6.37 -8.70 -18.00
CA ARG A 47 -7.34 -8.24 -17.02
C ARG A 47 -6.99 -8.92 -15.71
N PRO A 48 -6.80 -8.19 -14.63
CA PRO A 48 -6.46 -8.80 -13.35
C PRO A 48 -7.56 -9.82 -13.02
N LYS A 49 -7.14 -11.02 -12.65
CA LYS A 49 -8.01 -12.15 -12.34
C LYS A 49 -8.94 -11.84 -11.14
N HIS A 50 -8.58 -10.83 -10.37
CA HIS A 50 -9.32 -10.32 -9.21
C HIS A 50 -9.38 -8.79 -9.26
N SER A 51 -10.60 -8.26 -9.21
CA SER A 51 -10.88 -6.84 -9.05
C SER A 51 -11.24 -6.62 -7.58
N TYR A 52 -10.33 -6.02 -6.80
CA TYR A 52 -10.61 -5.63 -5.43
C TYR A 52 -11.23 -4.23 -5.39
N GLU A 53 -12.18 -4.03 -4.47
CA GLU A 53 -12.78 -2.73 -4.23
C GLU A 53 -11.71 -1.73 -3.74
N ASN A 54 -11.80 -0.47 -4.21
CA ASN A 54 -10.93 0.60 -3.73
C ASN A 54 -11.32 0.97 -2.29
N ALA A 55 -10.33 1.03 -1.39
CA ALA A 55 -10.51 1.36 0.02
C ALA A 55 -11.27 2.68 0.24
N VAL A 56 -11.01 3.71 -0.56
CA VAL A 56 -11.69 5.02 -0.47
C VAL A 56 -13.21 4.92 -0.74
N ARG A 57 -13.65 3.93 -1.52
CA ARG A 57 -15.07 3.72 -1.87
C ARG A 57 -15.72 2.62 -1.06
N ALA A 58 -14.92 1.80 -0.37
CA ALA A 58 -15.39 0.67 0.40
C ALA A 58 -16.20 1.14 1.61
N GLN A 59 -17.33 0.51 1.83
CA GLN A 59 -18.11 0.77 3.02
C GLN A 59 -17.44 0.17 4.26
N LYS A 60 -17.56 0.87 5.38
CA LYS A 60 -17.11 0.35 6.66
C LYS A 60 -17.93 -0.88 7.04
N GLY A 61 -17.26 -1.96 7.41
CA GLY A 61 -17.88 -3.17 7.92
C GLY A 61 -18.51 -2.96 9.29
N THR A 62 -19.56 -3.71 9.56
CA THR A 62 -20.29 -3.71 10.85
C THR A 62 -20.15 -5.02 11.61
N ASP A 63 -19.67 -6.08 10.95
CA ASP A 63 -19.48 -7.38 11.57
C ASP A 63 -18.23 -7.36 12.46
N PRO A 64 -18.34 -7.57 13.77
CA PRO A 64 -17.20 -7.61 14.68
C PRO A 64 -16.23 -8.78 14.41
N LYS A 65 -16.63 -9.74 13.57
CA LYS A 65 -15.79 -10.85 13.12
C LYS A 65 -15.10 -10.59 11.76
N GLU A 66 -15.29 -9.41 11.17
CA GLU A 66 -14.64 -9.08 9.91
C GLU A 66 -13.23 -8.51 10.12
N ILE A 67 -12.26 -9.03 9.37
CA ILE A 67 -10.92 -8.44 9.21
C ILE A 67 -10.77 -7.98 7.77
N VAL A 68 -10.36 -6.72 7.58
CA VAL A 68 -10.06 -6.18 6.25
C VAL A 68 -8.58 -6.31 5.95
N ILE A 69 -8.27 -6.82 4.75
CA ILE A 69 -6.92 -6.92 4.21
C ILE A 69 -6.75 -5.82 3.15
N GLY A 70 -5.96 -4.80 3.46
CA GLY A 70 -5.58 -3.73 2.53
C GLY A 70 -4.38 -4.15 1.70
N VAL A 71 -4.57 -4.30 0.37
CA VAL A 71 -3.48 -4.65 -0.55
C VAL A 71 -3.02 -3.45 -1.35
N GLY A 72 -1.73 -3.42 -1.71
CA GLY A 72 -1.14 -2.30 -2.46
C GLY A 72 -1.64 -2.20 -3.91
N ALA A 73 -1.43 -1.04 -4.53
CA ALA A 73 -1.89 -0.73 -5.89
C ALA A 73 -1.41 -1.75 -6.93
N ALA A 74 -0.16 -2.17 -6.87
CA ALA A 74 0.45 -3.12 -7.81
C ALA A 74 0.16 -4.60 -7.49
N PHE A 75 -0.55 -4.89 -6.38
CA PHE A 75 -0.82 -6.25 -5.93
C PHE A 75 -1.65 -7.03 -6.96
N GLN A 76 -1.12 -8.16 -7.42
CA GLN A 76 -1.72 -9.03 -8.45
C GLN A 76 -2.07 -8.33 -9.78
N THR A 77 -1.53 -7.14 -10.01
CA THR A 77 -1.63 -6.44 -11.30
C THR A 77 -0.26 -6.36 -11.95
N GLU A 78 0.63 -5.55 -11.42
CA GLU A 78 2.01 -5.38 -11.91
C GLU A 78 2.98 -6.36 -11.22
N ILE A 79 2.72 -6.66 -9.94
CA ILE A 79 3.52 -7.55 -9.11
C ILE A 79 2.66 -8.77 -8.74
N THR A 80 3.13 -9.95 -9.10
CA THR A 80 2.42 -11.23 -8.90
C THR A 80 3.10 -12.15 -7.88
N LYS A 81 4.34 -11.82 -7.47
CA LYS A 81 5.13 -12.61 -6.52
C LYS A 81 5.79 -11.70 -5.49
N THR A 82 6.02 -12.25 -4.30
CA THR A 82 6.84 -11.61 -3.26
C THR A 82 8.29 -11.52 -3.73
N MET A 83 9.14 -10.82 -2.97
CA MET A 83 10.59 -10.80 -3.23
C MET A 83 11.23 -12.20 -3.10
N SER A 84 10.65 -13.07 -2.26
CA SER A 84 11.07 -14.48 -2.11
C SER A 84 10.53 -15.38 -3.22
N GLY A 85 9.79 -14.85 -4.20
CA GLY A 85 9.24 -15.61 -5.32
C GLY A 85 7.90 -16.31 -5.04
N ILE A 86 7.29 -16.15 -3.87
CA ILE A 86 6.02 -16.76 -3.51
C ILE A 86 4.89 -16.05 -4.28
N PRO A 87 3.97 -16.77 -4.96
CA PRO A 87 2.83 -16.17 -5.62
C PRO A 87 1.95 -15.39 -4.63
N LEU A 88 1.59 -14.14 -4.96
CA LEU A 88 0.76 -13.30 -4.08
C LEU A 88 -0.66 -13.86 -3.89
N GLU A 89 -1.15 -14.64 -4.82
CA GLU A 89 -2.41 -15.39 -4.69
C GLU A 89 -2.32 -16.39 -3.52
N GLU A 90 -1.21 -17.12 -3.40
CA GLU A 90 -0.97 -18.06 -2.31
C GLU A 90 -0.78 -17.36 -0.97
N VAL A 91 -0.07 -16.23 -0.97
CA VAL A 91 0.09 -15.39 0.23
C VAL A 91 -1.27 -14.98 0.76
N LEU A 92 -2.10 -14.39 -0.10
CA LEU A 92 -3.43 -13.93 0.29
C LEU A 92 -4.33 -15.10 0.75
N ARG A 93 -4.27 -16.23 0.05
CA ARG A 93 -5.01 -17.44 0.42
C ARG A 93 -4.64 -17.93 1.82
N ASN A 94 -3.35 -17.95 2.15
CA ASN A 94 -2.89 -18.40 3.47
C ASN A 94 -3.26 -17.41 4.59
N ILE A 95 -3.15 -16.10 4.37
CA ILE A 95 -3.64 -15.11 5.34
C ILE A 95 -5.12 -15.32 5.62
N LYS A 96 -5.95 -15.43 4.58
CA LYS A 96 -7.40 -15.66 4.71
C LYS A 96 -7.71 -16.96 5.45
N ALA A 97 -7.03 -18.05 5.09
CA ALA A 97 -7.19 -19.33 5.77
C ALA A 97 -6.85 -19.24 7.26
N GLY A 98 -5.79 -18.49 7.63
CA GLY A 98 -5.45 -18.25 9.03
C GLY A 98 -6.54 -17.47 9.78
N ILE A 99 -7.17 -16.49 9.15
CA ILE A 99 -8.30 -15.74 9.72
C ILE A 99 -9.52 -16.68 9.93
N GLU A 100 -9.83 -17.47 8.93
CA GLU A 100 -10.96 -18.43 8.96
C GLU A 100 -10.79 -19.51 10.03
N GLU A 101 -9.56 -19.98 10.29
CA GLU A 101 -9.26 -20.96 11.34
C GLU A 101 -9.60 -20.46 12.75
N GLU A 102 -9.52 -19.15 12.98
CA GLU A 102 -9.91 -18.53 14.25
C GLU A 102 -11.40 -18.11 14.28
N GLY A 103 -12.18 -18.52 13.28
CA GLY A 103 -13.64 -18.27 13.20
C GLY A 103 -14.01 -16.85 12.80
N MET A 104 -13.11 -16.12 12.16
CA MET A 104 -13.35 -14.79 11.63
C MET A 104 -13.50 -14.79 10.11
N THR A 105 -14.02 -13.74 9.55
CA THR A 105 -14.18 -13.52 8.10
C THR A 105 -13.18 -12.50 7.58
N SER A 106 -12.91 -12.52 6.29
CA SER A 106 -11.98 -11.57 5.70
C SER A 106 -12.53 -10.92 4.43
N ARG A 107 -12.27 -9.63 4.27
CA ARG A 107 -12.54 -8.86 3.06
C ARG A 107 -11.25 -8.21 2.56
N VAL A 108 -11.09 -8.12 1.25
CA VAL A 108 -9.89 -7.52 0.63
C VAL A 108 -10.27 -6.21 -0.05
N VAL A 109 -9.52 -5.17 0.24
CA VAL A 109 -9.65 -3.85 -0.41
C VAL A 109 -8.31 -3.41 -0.98
N LYS A 110 -8.35 -2.61 -2.04
CA LYS A 110 -7.16 -2.04 -2.67
C LYS A 110 -6.89 -0.64 -2.13
N VAL A 111 -5.77 -0.43 -1.49
CA VAL A 111 -5.32 0.88 -1.01
C VAL A 111 -4.45 1.51 -2.10
N LEU A 112 -4.89 2.66 -2.63
CA LEU A 112 -4.25 3.33 -3.76
C LEU A 112 -3.50 4.60 -3.35
N ASP A 113 -3.82 5.18 -2.20
CA ASP A 113 -3.33 6.48 -1.77
C ASP A 113 -1.94 6.43 -1.13
N THR A 114 -1.51 5.24 -0.74
CA THR A 114 -0.21 5.03 -0.11
C THR A 114 0.36 3.65 -0.45
N SER A 115 1.68 3.55 -0.42
CA SER A 115 2.42 2.28 -0.46
C SER A 115 3.09 1.94 0.88
N ASP A 116 2.95 2.79 1.88
CA ASP A 116 3.43 2.52 3.23
C ASP A 116 2.53 1.49 3.92
N VAL A 117 3.15 0.42 4.44
CA VAL A 117 2.41 -0.71 4.99
C VAL A 117 1.63 -0.37 6.27
N GLY A 118 2.16 0.55 7.10
CA GLY A 118 1.49 1.02 8.31
C GLY A 118 0.20 1.77 8.00
N PHE A 119 0.27 2.71 7.07
CA PHE A 119 -0.92 3.44 6.60
C PHE A 119 -1.92 2.50 5.91
N MET A 120 -1.45 1.55 5.10
CA MET A 120 -2.33 0.55 4.48
C MET A 120 -3.07 -0.29 5.53
N GLY A 121 -2.35 -0.73 6.57
CA GLY A 121 -2.93 -1.48 7.69
C GLY A 121 -3.96 -0.67 8.48
N LEU A 122 -3.67 0.60 8.73
CA LEU A 122 -4.60 1.51 9.42
C LEU A 122 -5.88 1.74 8.61
N GLU A 123 -5.77 2.01 7.30
CA GLU A 123 -6.96 2.17 6.44
C GLU A 123 -7.80 0.89 6.39
N ALA A 124 -7.17 -0.28 6.31
CA ALA A 124 -7.84 -1.56 6.42
C ALA A 124 -8.55 -1.73 7.78
N ALA A 125 -7.88 -1.38 8.88
CA ALA A 125 -8.44 -1.46 10.23
C ALA A 125 -9.65 -0.54 10.43
N LYS A 126 -9.62 0.68 9.88
CA LYS A 126 -10.76 1.63 9.92
C LYS A 126 -11.97 1.11 9.16
N LEU A 127 -11.77 0.37 8.08
CA LEU A 127 -12.83 -0.23 7.27
C LEU A 127 -13.37 -1.53 7.88
N SER A 128 -12.60 -2.17 8.74
CA SER A 128 -12.96 -3.43 9.37
C SER A 128 -14.03 -3.27 10.45
N GLY A 129 -14.98 -4.19 10.49
CA GLY A 129 -15.99 -4.23 11.55
C GLY A 129 -15.40 -4.58 12.92
N SER A 130 -14.36 -5.41 12.98
CA SER A 130 -13.62 -5.69 14.21
C SER A 130 -12.71 -4.54 14.66
N GLY A 131 -12.33 -3.66 13.73
CA GLY A 131 -11.32 -2.62 13.97
C GLY A 131 -9.88 -3.12 13.84
N ILE A 132 -9.69 -4.37 13.39
CA ILE A 132 -8.38 -4.94 13.05
C ILE A 132 -8.24 -5.01 11.53
N GLY A 133 -7.08 -4.62 11.03
CA GLY A 133 -6.77 -4.67 9.62
C GLY A 133 -5.38 -5.23 9.36
N ILE A 134 -5.20 -5.79 8.18
CA ILE A 134 -3.91 -6.25 7.70
C ILE A 134 -3.51 -5.40 6.51
N GLY A 135 -2.34 -4.76 6.58
CA GLY A 135 -1.71 -4.13 5.42
C GLY A 135 -0.78 -5.13 4.74
N LEU A 136 -0.95 -5.34 3.44
CA LEU A 136 -0.13 -6.25 2.65
C LEU A 136 0.42 -5.52 1.42
N GLN A 137 1.70 -5.20 1.45
CA GLN A 137 2.38 -4.58 0.31
C GLN A 137 2.50 -5.55 -0.86
N SER A 138 2.60 -4.99 -2.07
CA SER A 138 2.70 -5.78 -3.31
C SER A 138 3.92 -6.72 -3.37
N LYS A 139 4.96 -6.49 -2.54
CA LYS A 139 6.14 -7.35 -2.46
C LYS A 139 6.16 -8.29 -1.26
N GLY A 140 5.12 -8.27 -0.42
CA GLY A 140 4.93 -9.23 0.66
C GLY A 140 5.11 -8.72 2.08
N THR A 141 5.66 -7.52 2.31
CA THR A 141 5.71 -6.91 3.65
C THR A 141 4.29 -6.77 4.20
N THR A 142 4.10 -7.17 5.44
CA THR A 142 2.77 -7.26 6.05
C THR A 142 2.77 -6.63 7.44
N VAL A 143 1.67 -5.99 7.81
CA VAL A 143 1.44 -5.41 9.14
C VAL A 143 0.06 -5.82 9.65
N ILE A 144 -0.05 -6.04 10.95
CA ILE A 144 -1.33 -6.10 11.66
C ILE A 144 -1.52 -4.77 12.38
N HIS A 145 -2.63 -4.12 12.14
CA HIS A 145 -2.94 -2.80 12.66
C HIS A 145 -4.30 -2.75 13.35
N GLN A 146 -4.47 -1.82 14.27
CA GLN A 146 -5.74 -1.53 14.94
C GLN A 146 -6.16 -0.09 14.61
N LYS A 147 -7.47 0.15 14.44
CA LYS A 147 -8.06 1.43 14.00
C LYS A 147 -7.73 2.63 14.89
N ASP A 148 -7.50 2.39 16.20
CA ASP A 148 -7.30 3.42 17.21
C ASP A 148 -5.81 3.74 17.44
N LEU A 149 -4.90 3.06 16.75
CA LEU A 149 -3.45 3.33 16.81
C LEU A 149 -3.03 4.39 15.79
N TYR A 150 -1.90 5.06 16.08
CA TYR A 150 -1.25 5.92 15.09
C TYR A 150 -0.70 5.08 13.92
N PRO A 151 -0.57 5.65 12.71
CA PRO A 151 -0.18 4.90 11.51
C PRO A 151 1.11 4.09 11.66
N LEU A 152 2.10 4.61 12.38
CA LEU A 152 3.38 3.94 12.61
C LEU A 152 3.45 3.14 13.92
N SER A 153 2.34 3.05 14.66
CA SER A 153 2.19 2.25 15.87
C SER A 153 1.32 1.04 15.54
N ASN A 154 1.92 -0.03 15.04
CA ASN A 154 1.23 -1.26 14.67
C ASN A 154 1.22 -2.29 15.81
N LEU A 155 0.37 -3.32 15.71
CA LEU A 155 0.39 -4.45 16.62
C LEU A 155 1.55 -5.38 16.32
N GLU A 156 1.71 -5.77 15.05
CA GLU A 156 2.80 -6.63 14.57
C GLU A 156 3.25 -6.18 13.20
N LEU A 157 4.57 -6.17 12.94
CA LEU A 157 5.17 -5.90 11.65
C LEU A 157 5.98 -7.11 11.19
N PHE A 158 5.68 -7.58 9.99
CA PHE A 158 6.39 -8.66 9.32
C PHE A 158 7.12 -8.09 8.11
N PRO A 159 8.38 -7.66 8.27
CA PRO A 159 9.16 -7.15 7.17
C PRO A 159 9.38 -8.27 6.16
N GLN A 160 9.40 -7.92 4.89
CA GLN A 160 9.63 -8.89 3.84
C GLN A 160 11.07 -9.40 3.92
N ALA A 161 11.25 -10.53 4.56
CA ALA A 161 12.52 -11.22 4.69
C ALA A 161 12.56 -12.48 3.80
N PRO A 162 13.76 -12.94 3.39
CA PRO A 162 13.88 -14.18 2.60
C PRO A 162 13.32 -15.43 3.29
N LEU A 163 13.15 -15.38 4.61
CA LEU A 163 12.65 -16.48 5.42
C LEU A 163 11.12 -16.52 5.57
N MET A 164 10.38 -15.54 5.03
CA MET A 164 8.91 -15.57 5.06
C MET A 164 8.39 -16.61 4.07
N ASP A 165 7.66 -17.57 4.60
CA ASP A 165 6.99 -18.65 3.87
C ASP A 165 5.46 -18.57 4.01
N LEU A 166 4.75 -19.51 3.39
CA LEU A 166 3.29 -19.54 3.44
C LEU A 166 2.74 -19.85 4.84
N ASP A 167 3.48 -20.60 5.66
CA ASP A 167 3.11 -20.87 7.05
C ASP A 167 3.16 -19.58 7.89
N THR A 168 4.17 -18.73 7.65
CA THR A 168 4.25 -17.40 8.27
C THR A 168 3.04 -16.54 7.89
N TYR A 169 2.65 -16.48 6.61
CA TYR A 169 1.46 -15.73 6.20
C TYR A 169 0.17 -16.29 6.81
N ARG A 170 0.06 -17.61 6.99
CA ARG A 170 -1.06 -18.24 7.68
C ARG A 170 -1.11 -17.85 9.17
N LYS A 171 0.05 -17.82 9.83
CA LYS A 171 0.18 -17.34 11.22
C LYS A 171 -0.21 -15.87 11.35
N ILE A 172 0.17 -15.01 10.40
CA ILE A 172 -0.25 -13.60 10.38
C ILE A 172 -1.78 -13.48 10.39
N GLY A 173 -2.47 -14.26 9.54
CA GLY A 173 -3.92 -14.31 9.54
C GLY A 173 -4.52 -14.72 10.89
N ARG A 174 -3.97 -15.76 11.50
CA ARG A 174 -4.39 -16.23 12.83
C ARG A 174 -4.14 -15.21 13.93
N ASN A 175 -2.97 -14.55 13.93
CA ASN A 175 -2.64 -13.52 14.91
C ASN A 175 -3.58 -12.31 14.83
N ALA A 176 -3.93 -11.90 13.61
CA ALA A 176 -4.86 -10.80 13.40
C ALA A 176 -6.29 -11.12 13.89
N ALA A 177 -6.65 -12.40 13.98
CA ALA A 177 -7.97 -12.87 14.36
C ALA A 177 -8.13 -13.16 15.87
N LYS A 178 -7.04 -13.14 16.63
CA LYS A 178 -7.02 -13.32 18.10
C LYS A 178 -7.15 -12.01 18.84
#